data_49f55a37ad4e8aca8ad8f215dcb662d7
#
_entry.id   49f55a37ad4e8aca8ad8f215dcb662d7
#
_cell.length_a   1.000
_cell.length_b   1.000
_cell.length_c   1.000
_cell.angle_alpha   90.00
_cell.angle_beta   90.00
_cell.angle_gamma   90.00
#
_symmetry.space_group_name_H-M   'P 1'
#
loop_
_entity.id
_entity.type
_entity.pdbx_description
1 polymer ?
#
loop_
_entity_poly.entity_id
_entity_poly.type
_entity_poly.pdbx_seq_one_letter_code
_entity_poly.pdbx_strand_id
1 'polypeptide(L)'
;MKRRAHHRPERLAALVHETLAEAIVTQLKDPRVGFVTITGVRVTQDGQQATVRVSVLGTEEDKGRAMEGLERARGFLRSQLADKLELRVTPELRFELDRGLEHAQRIDALLDQIRRDGKPS
;
A
#
# COMPACT_ATOMS: atom_id res chain seq x y z
N MET A 1 -34.59 1.96 -4.71
CA MET A 1 -33.63 2.56 -3.79
C MET A 1 -32.38 1.70 -3.73
N LYS A 2 -31.25 2.28 -4.05
CA LYS A 2 -30.01 1.53 -4.13
C LYS A 2 -29.43 1.32 -2.75
N ARG A 3 -29.23 0.08 -2.34
CA ARG A 3 -28.58 -0.23 -1.08
C ARG A 3 -27.07 -0.05 -1.24
N ARG A 4 -26.46 0.67 -0.31
CA ARG A 4 -25.01 0.77 -0.28
C ARG A 4 -24.43 -0.54 0.20
N ALA A 5 -23.34 -0.96 -0.42
CA ALA A 5 -22.71 -2.23 -0.14
C ALA A 5 -22.08 -2.25 1.26
N HIS A 6 -22.22 -3.40 1.91
CA HIS A 6 -21.55 -3.70 3.15
C HIS A 6 -20.76 -4.99 2.95
N HIS A 7 -19.46 -4.91 3.03
CA HIS A 7 -18.58 -6.05 2.77
C HIS A 7 -17.84 -6.46 4.03
N ARG A 8 -17.50 -7.74 4.11
CA ARG A 8 -16.60 -8.23 5.14
C ARG A 8 -15.23 -7.59 4.94
N PRO A 9 -14.42 -7.42 6.01
CA PRO A 9 -13.13 -6.75 5.91
C PRO A 9 -12.21 -7.33 4.84
N GLU A 10 -12.13 -8.65 4.69
CA GLU A 10 -11.26 -9.27 3.70
C GLU A 10 -11.68 -8.95 2.27
N ARG A 11 -12.98 -8.98 2.01
CA ARG A 11 -13.50 -8.63 0.69
C ARG A 11 -13.34 -7.14 0.42
N LEU A 12 -13.60 -6.32 1.42
CA LEU A 12 -13.41 -4.88 1.27
C LEU A 12 -11.94 -4.55 1.02
N ALA A 13 -11.02 -5.23 1.70
CA ALA A 13 -9.59 -5.07 1.48
C ALA A 13 -9.22 -5.38 0.02
N ALA A 14 -9.76 -6.46 -0.54
CA ALA A 14 -9.52 -6.82 -1.93
C ALA A 14 -10.04 -5.77 -2.90
N LEU A 15 -11.23 -5.25 -2.64
CA LEU A 15 -11.84 -4.21 -3.47
C LEU A 15 -11.06 -2.89 -3.39
N VAL A 16 -10.61 -2.54 -2.19
CA VAL A 16 -9.78 -1.35 -1.98
C VAL A 16 -8.47 -1.50 -2.74
N HIS A 17 -7.83 -2.65 -2.62
CA HIS A 17 -6.58 -2.94 -3.32
C HIS A 17 -6.73 -2.75 -4.83
N GLU A 18 -7.72 -3.38 -5.41
CA GLU A 18 -7.97 -3.31 -6.84
C GLU A 18 -8.25 -1.88 -7.31
N THR A 19 -9.13 -1.19 -6.59
CA THR A 19 -9.53 0.17 -6.96
C THR A 19 -8.36 1.14 -6.87
N LEU A 20 -7.58 1.06 -5.78
CA LEU A 20 -6.44 1.95 -5.60
C LEU A 20 -5.30 1.65 -6.57
N ALA A 21 -5.04 0.38 -6.84
CA ALA A 21 -4.00 0.00 -7.81
C ALA A 21 -4.32 0.59 -9.17
N GLU A 22 -5.56 0.48 -9.61
CA GLU A 22 -5.98 1.07 -10.87
C GLU A 22 -5.89 2.60 -10.86
N ALA A 23 -6.37 3.22 -9.78
CA ALA A 23 -6.37 4.68 -9.68
C ALA A 23 -4.95 5.26 -9.67
N ILE A 24 -4.01 4.59 -9.01
CA ILE A 24 -2.62 5.04 -8.98
C ILE A 24 -2.02 5.01 -10.38
N VAL A 25 -2.28 3.96 -11.13
CA VAL A 25 -1.73 3.81 -12.49
C VAL A 25 -2.40 4.76 -13.48
N THR A 26 -3.73 4.89 -13.41
CA THR A 26 -4.49 5.58 -14.45
C THR A 26 -4.82 7.04 -14.13
N GLN A 27 -4.95 7.40 -12.86
CA GLN A 27 -5.46 8.70 -12.45
C GLN A 27 -4.40 9.61 -11.85
N LEU A 28 -3.42 9.05 -11.15
CA LEU A 28 -2.38 9.88 -10.57
C LEU A 28 -1.33 10.22 -11.61
N LYS A 29 -1.08 11.50 -11.77
CA LYS A 29 -0.07 11.99 -12.71
C LYS A 29 1.10 12.64 -11.98
N ASP A 30 1.29 12.27 -10.75
CA ASP A 30 2.39 12.77 -9.94
C ASP A 30 3.60 11.86 -10.18
N PRO A 31 4.71 12.40 -10.73
CA PRO A 31 5.90 11.59 -10.98
C PRO A 31 6.50 10.96 -9.72
N ARG A 32 6.17 11.49 -8.55
CA ARG A 32 6.65 10.93 -7.28
C ARG A 32 6.12 9.54 -7.00
N VAL A 33 4.98 9.16 -7.58
CA VAL A 33 4.38 7.84 -7.35
C VAL A 33 4.53 6.89 -8.54
N GLY A 34 5.52 7.14 -9.40
CA GLY A 34 5.69 6.37 -10.64
C GLY A 34 5.97 4.88 -10.47
N PHE A 35 6.66 4.49 -9.41
CA PHE A 35 7.06 3.10 -9.19
C PHE A 35 6.52 2.53 -7.89
N VAL A 36 5.24 2.81 -7.62
CA VAL A 36 4.56 2.32 -6.43
C VAL A 36 3.75 1.08 -6.77
N THR A 37 3.90 0.04 -5.95
CA THR A 37 3.10 -1.18 -6.05
C THR A 37 2.43 -1.42 -4.71
N ILE A 38 1.12 -1.66 -4.72
CA ILE A 38 0.41 -2.03 -3.49
C ILE A 38 0.71 -3.49 -3.20
N THR A 39 1.27 -3.76 -2.02
CA THR A 39 1.61 -5.12 -1.61
C THR A 39 0.56 -5.75 -0.72
N GLY A 40 -0.30 -4.95 -0.12
CA GLY A 40 -1.38 -5.47 0.70
C GLY A 40 -2.27 -4.37 1.22
N VAL A 41 -3.48 -4.75 1.58
CA VAL A 41 -4.46 -3.84 2.18
C VAL A 41 -5.10 -4.56 3.35
N ARG A 42 -5.22 -3.87 4.46
CA ARG A 42 -5.91 -4.38 5.64
C ARG A 42 -6.95 -3.37 6.08
N VAL A 43 -8.18 -3.85 6.25
CA VAL A 43 -9.30 -3.00 6.67
C VAL A 43 -9.72 -3.40 8.07
N THR A 44 -10.02 -2.41 8.90
CA THR A 44 -10.50 -2.67 10.25
C THR A 44 -11.90 -3.30 10.22
N GLN A 45 -12.24 -3.98 11.31
CA GLN A 45 -13.50 -4.71 11.43
C GLN A 45 -14.72 -3.83 11.15
N ASP A 46 -14.67 -2.57 11.59
CA ASP A 46 -15.74 -1.60 11.40
C ASP A 46 -15.73 -0.93 10.02
N GLY A 47 -14.73 -1.24 9.19
CA GLY A 47 -14.62 -0.67 7.86
C GLY A 47 -14.19 0.80 7.82
N GLN A 48 -13.77 1.36 8.95
CA GLN A 48 -13.47 2.78 9.02
C GLN A 48 -12.03 3.14 8.64
N GLN A 49 -11.12 2.18 8.71
CA GLN A 49 -9.71 2.44 8.36
C GLN A 49 -9.17 1.36 7.46
N ALA A 50 -8.42 1.77 6.46
CA ALA A 50 -7.70 0.87 5.56
C ALA A 50 -6.22 1.23 5.58
N THR A 51 -5.39 0.25 5.93
CA THR A 51 -3.95 0.40 5.85
C THR A 51 -3.48 -0.20 4.54
N VAL A 52 -2.88 0.65 3.71
CA VAL A 52 -2.41 0.29 2.38
C VAL A 52 -0.89 0.21 2.41
N ARG A 53 -0.37 -0.99 2.27
CA ARG A 53 1.08 -1.20 2.24
C ARG A 53 1.57 -1.11 0.82
N VAL A 54 2.63 -0.35 0.63
CA VAL A 54 3.16 -0.10 -0.70
C VAL A 54 4.65 -0.38 -0.75
N SER A 55 5.09 -0.93 -1.86
CA SER A 55 6.51 -1.09 -2.18
C SER A 55 6.88 0.00 -3.17
N VAL A 56 8.02 0.63 -2.98
CA VAL A 56 8.51 1.68 -3.87
C VAL A 56 9.89 1.29 -4.36
N LEU A 57 10.05 1.27 -5.67
CA LEU A 57 11.33 0.99 -6.28
C LEU A 57 12.18 2.26 -6.30
N GLY A 58 13.42 2.16 -5.84
CA GLY A 58 14.34 3.28 -5.88
C GLY A 58 15.11 3.47 -4.58
N THR A 59 15.68 4.65 -4.44
CA THR A 59 16.46 5.03 -3.27
C THR A 59 15.55 5.38 -2.09
N GLU A 60 16.14 5.55 -0.92
CA GLU A 60 15.39 6.02 0.26
C GLU A 60 14.73 7.37 -0.03
N GLU A 61 15.41 8.22 -0.77
CA GLU A 61 14.86 9.51 -1.17
C GLU A 61 13.66 9.36 -2.12
N ASP A 62 13.76 8.44 -3.07
CA ASP A 62 12.65 8.13 -3.97
C ASP A 62 11.45 7.61 -3.20
N LYS A 63 11.69 6.76 -2.21
CA LYS A 63 10.63 6.21 -1.36
C LYS A 63 9.92 7.30 -0.58
N GLY A 64 10.70 8.22 -0.01
CA GLY A 64 10.14 9.37 0.72
C GLY A 64 9.26 10.22 -0.16
N ARG A 65 9.70 10.51 -1.37
CA ARG A 65 8.92 11.31 -2.33
C ARG A 65 7.63 10.61 -2.75
N ALA A 66 7.72 9.30 -2.97
CA ALA A 66 6.54 8.52 -3.33
C ALA A 66 5.50 8.53 -2.20
N MET A 67 5.96 8.37 -0.96
CA MET A 67 5.06 8.41 0.19
C MET A 67 4.41 9.79 0.36
N GLU A 68 5.17 10.86 0.14
CA GLU A 68 4.61 12.22 0.14
C GLU A 68 3.54 12.38 -0.94
N GLY A 69 3.82 11.86 -2.13
CA GLY A 69 2.87 11.91 -3.24
C GLY A 69 1.57 11.19 -2.91
N LEU A 70 1.66 10.02 -2.28
CA LEU A 70 0.49 9.26 -1.86
C LEU A 70 -0.30 10.02 -0.79
N GLU A 71 0.39 10.63 0.17
CA GLU A 71 -0.27 11.42 1.20
C GLU A 71 -1.03 12.61 0.61
N ARG A 72 -0.46 13.28 -0.38
CA ARG A 72 -1.14 14.37 -1.07
C ARG A 72 -2.35 13.89 -1.86
N ALA A 73 -2.27 12.68 -2.40
CA ALA A 73 -3.34 12.09 -3.19
C ALA A 73 -4.39 11.38 -2.34
N ARG A 74 -4.20 11.30 -1.02
CA ARG A 74 -5.05 10.52 -0.13
C ARG A 74 -6.54 10.85 -0.27
N GLY A 75 -6.87 12.13 -0.26
CA GLY A 75 -8.25 12.57 -0.41
C GLY A 75 -8.86 12.17 -1.74
N PHE A 76 -8.09 12.33 -2.81
CA PHE A 76 -8.53 11.93 -4.14
C PHE A 76 -8.75 10.41 -4.23
N LEU A 77 -7.81 9.63 -3.70
CA LEU A 77 -7.90 8.17 -3.72
C LEU A 77 -9.11 7.69 -2.90
N ARG A 78 -9.35 8.34 -1.77
CA ARG A 78 -10.54 8.02 -0.96
C ARG A 78 -11.82 8.33 -1.73
N SER A 79 -11.86 9.43 -2.47
CA SER A 79 -12.99 9.78 -3.33
C SER A 79 -13.23 8.71 -4.40
N GLN A 80 -12.16 8.16 -4.97
CA GLN A 80 -12.28 7.09 -5.96
C GLN A 80 -12.93 5.85 -5.35
N LEU A 81 -12.56 5.52 -4.11
CA LEU A 81 -13.19 4.41 -3.40
C LEU A 81 -14.68 4.65 -3.19
N ALA A 82 -15.03 5.85 -2.73
CA ALA A 82 -16.42 6.21 -2.48
C ALA A 82 -17.26 6.09 -3.75
N ASP A 83 -16.74 6.60 -4.87
CA ASP A 83 -17.46 6.60 -6.13
C ASP A 83 -17.60 5.20 -6.72
N LYS A 84 -16.53 4.42 -6.69
CA LYS A 84 -16.50 3.12 -7.36
C LYS A 84 -17.15 2.01 -6.57
N LEU A 85 -17.03 2.05 -5.25
CA LEU A 85 -17.50 0.95 -4.41
C LEU A 85 -18.86 1.22 -3.78
N GLU A 86 -19.33 2.45 -3.84
CA GLU A 86 -20.63 2.86 -3.27
C GLU A 86 -20.79 2.35 -1.84
N LEU A 87 -19.76 2.54 -1.04
CA LEU A 87 -19.72 2.02 0.32
C LEU A 87 -20.59 2.83 1.27
N ARG A 88 -21.13 2.15 2.27
CA ARG A 88 -21.86 2.78 3.36
C ARG A 88 -20.92 3.70 4.15
N VAL A 89 -19.72 3.21 4.40
CA VAL A 89 -18.66 3.96 5.05
C VAL A 89 -17.41 3.82 4.19
N THR A 90 -16.83 4.94 3.77
CA THR A 90 -15.59 4.92 3.02
C THR A 90 -14.44 4.97 4.01
N PRO A 91 -13.55 3.98 4.01
CA PRO A 91 -12.47 3.96 5.00
C PRO A 91 -11.49 5.10 4.82
N GLU A 92 -10.95 5.56 5.94
CA GLU A 92 -9.81 6.46 5.93
C GLU A 92 -8.59 5.67 5.47
N LEU A 93 -7.78 6.27 4.62
CA LEU A 93 -6.59 5.60 4.08
C LEU A 93 -5.37 5.95 4.90
N ARG A 94 -4.57 4.93 5.17
CA ARG A 94 -3.26 5.09 5.79
C ARG A 94 -2.26 4.33 4.93
N PHE A 95 -1.20 5.00 4.50
CA PHE A 95 -0.17 4.38 3.68
C PHE A 95 1.03 4.00 4.53
N GLU A 96 1.52 2.78 4.33
CA GLU A 96 2.72 2.29 4.99
C GLU A 96 3.67 1.75 3.93
N LEU A 97 4.95 2.07 4.10
CA LEU A 97 5.98 1.54 3.21
C LEU A 97 6.29 0.10 3.60
N ASP A 98 6.17 -0.80 2.62
CA ASP A 98 6.50 -2.21 2.82
C ASP A 98 7.96 -2.43 2.46
N ARG A 99 8.78 -2.74 3.46
CA ARG A 99 10.20 -3.03 3.29
C ARG A 99 10.50 -4.52 3.43
N GLY A 100 9.44 -5.35 3.35
CA GLY A 100 9.58 -6.79 3.59
C GLY A 100 10.64 -7.44 2.71
N LEU A 101 10.61 -7.18 1.40
CA LEU A 101 11.58 -7.75 0.47
C LEU A 101 13.00 -7.24 0.76
N GLU A 102 13.15 -5.95 1.00
CA GLU A 102 14.45 -5.37 1.35
C GLU A 102 14.99 -5.96 2.64
N HIS A 103 14.10 -6.09 3.62
CA HIS A 103 14.47 -6.65 4.91
C HIS A 103 14.93 -8.10 4.76
N ALA A 104 14.22 -8.88 3.97
CA ALA A 104 14.58 -10.27 3.70
C ALA A 104 15.94 -10.36 3.01
N GLN A 105 16.18 -9.52 2.00
CA GLN A 105 17.45 -9.48 1.31
C GLN A 105 18.60 -9.09 2.23
N ARG A 106 18.38 -8.16 3.13
CA ARG A 106 19.37 -7.74 4.10
C ARG A 106 19.71 -8.86 5.09
N ILE A 107 18.70 -9.58 5.52
CA ILE A 107 18.91 -10.73 6.41
C ILE A 107 19.72 -11.82 5.70
N ASP A 108 19.37 -12.12 4.44
CA ASP A 108 20.10 -13.09 3.65
C ASP A 108 21.56 -12.71 3.47
N ALA A 109 21.82 -11.43 3.20
CA ALA A 109 23.18 -10.92 3.05
C ALA A 109 23.96 -11.05 4.35
N LEU A 110 23.32 -10.77 5.48
CA LEU A 110 23.95 -10.92 6.80
C LEU A 110 24.27 -12.37 7.12
N LEU A 111 23.35 -13.27 6.78
CA LEU A 111 23.57 -14.70 6.99
C LEU A 111 24.74 -15.22 6.14
N ASP A 112 24.83 -14.78 4.89
CA ASP A 112 25.93 -15.15 4.02
C ASP A 112 27.26 -14.63 4.57
N GLN A 113 27.27 -13.41 5.08
CA GLN A 113 28.47 -12.83 5.68
C GLN A 113 28.88 -13.62 6.92
N ILE A 114 27.94 -14.00 7.76
CA ILE A 114 28.21 -14.81 8.94
C ILE A 114 28.81 -16.16 8.55
N ARG A 115 28.28 -16.80 7.50
CA ARG A 115 28.80 -18.08 7.02
C ARG A 115 30.24 -17.94 6.54
N ARG A 116 30.59 -16.82 5.90
CA ARG A 116 31.95 -16.59 5.40
C ARG A 116 32.92 -16.22 6.51
N ASP A 117 32.50 -15.35 7.42
CA ASP A 117 33.37 -14.75 8.42
C ASP A 117 33.31 -15.49 9.77
N GLY A 118 32.17 -16.09 10.08
CA GLY A 118 31.92 -16.72 11.36
C GLY A 118 32.11 -18.21 11.36
N LYS A 119 32.97 -18.73 10.54
CA LYS A 119 33.23 -20.16 10.56
C LYS A 119 33.79 -20.57 11.89
N PRO A 120 33.19 -21.57 12.52
CA PRO A 120 33.82 -22.14 13.71
C PRO A 120 35.17 -22.68 13.30
N SER A 121 36.13 -22.26 14.01
CA SER A 121 37.47 -22.77 13.81
C SER A 121 37.52 -24.23 14.19
#